data_3de0a234a8fbf85f49012f2b44a416a0
#
_entry.id   3de0a234a8fbf85f49012f2b44a416a0
#
_cell.length_a   1.000
_cell.length_b   1.000
_cell.length_c   1.000
_cell.angle_alpha   90.00
_cell.angle_beta   90.00
_cell.angle_gamma   90.00
#
_symmetry.space_group_name_H-M   'P 1'
#
loop_
_entity.id
_entity.type
_entity.pdbx_description
1 polymer ?
#
loop_
_entity_poly.entity_id
_entity_poly.type
_entity_poly.pdbx_seq_one_letter_code
_entity_poly.pdbx_strand_id
1 'polypeptide(L)'
;MADSPTQTAVADKPTGEAAIAERELLIGAVILITTGAFEAMAVINAMPTVVKHFGPDQWFALVSGIAIAMQIVSTVIAGWLADHRGVKLCLYLGLGFFCIGALGAGLAPTLLVFATARALQGIGGGLVMVPLYVLIGALVAPSRRPKFFAAFSYAWVVPSMVGPAVSGWIITHFSWRPVFIVAVPLAVLSLPLLARSVNRAPAPAPNWDDLPWRGLLAAVGCAGAITAWQVSGGLTSNWRWLLVAAAALVLGYSLHHLLPAGALTANWGIPAIIATRLLIMAAMIGSEAFLPLVLERLHHWRPLQTGVAIALATLTWTAGSWLQSRITKPQQRRRIPLIGTTLVVAGSVVATTLPWTTIPPFVGLFGWSIVGLGMGLAVATTSDLALAIAPQSEHGQVSSSLQVADAVGPALSMGLASLALSVTLGLDRPARVGPWFDAVAFLPASVIGVVTAILGWLAARRIYQGQETTRASDVLAD
;
A
#
# COMPACT_ATOMS: atom_id res chain seq x y z
N MET A 1 -56.38 -2.30 1.22
CA MET A 1 -55.70 -1.68 2.35
C MET A 1 -54.79 -2.74 2.95
N ALA A 2 -53.53 -2.75 2.57
CA ALA A 2 -52.50 -3.61 3.15
C ALA A 2 -51.35 -2.69 3.48
N ASP A 3 -51.13 -2.51 4.78
CA ASP A 3 -50.08 -1.71 5.36
C ASP A 3 -48.70 -2.26 4.91
N SER A 4 -47.99 -1.44 4.16
CA SER A 4 -46.57 -1.62 3.94
C SER A 4 -45.86 -1.39 5.28
N PRO A 5 -45.04 -2.31 5.77
CA PRO A 5 -44.19 -2.01 6.92
C PRO A 5 -43.16 -0.99 6.49
N THR A 6 -43.32 0.24 6.96
CA THR A 6 -42.30 1.27 7.01
C THR A 6 -41.08 0.66 7.69
N GLN A 7 -40.06 0.30 6.92
CA GLN A 7 -38.74 0.01 7.43
C GLN A 7 -38.24 1.28 8.11
N THR A 8 -38.48 1.36 9.40
CA THR A 8 -37.85 2.31 10.30
C THR A 8 -36.34 2.19 10.09
N ALA A 9 -35.75 3.27 9.60
CA ALA A 9 -34.31 3.49 9.62
C ALA A 9 -33.84 3.47 11.07
N VAL A 10 -33.63 2.26 11.60
CA VAL A 10 -33.11 2.03 12.95
C VAL A 10 -31.73 2.64 13.03
N ALA A 11 -31.57 3.47 14.01
CA ALA A 11 -30.42 4.24 14.42
C ALA A 11 -29.07 3.61 14.03
N ASP A 12 -28.40 4.22 13.08
CA ASP A 12 -27.07 3.84 12.57
C ASP A 12 -25.92 4.20 13.56
N LYS A 13 -26.29 4.61 14.78
CA LYS A 13 -25.31 4.93 15.85
C LYS A 13 -25.25 3.78 16.84
N PRO A 14 -24.06 3.21 17.08
CA PRO A 14 -23.89 2.24 18.13
C PRO A 14 -24.19 2.88 19.47
N THR A 15 -24.82 2.16 20.37
CA THR A 15 -25.13 2.59 21.73
C THR A 15 -24.40 1.75 22.76
N GLY A 16 -24.11 2.32 23.91
CA GLY A 16 -23.50 1.58 25.03
C GLY A 16 -22.15 0.95 24.71
N GLU A 17 -22.00 -0.33 25.06
CA GLU A 17 -20.74 -1.06 24.90
C GLU A 17 -20.27 -1.23 23.43
N ALA A 18 -21.20 -1.27 22.47
CA ALA A 18 -20.84 -1.35 21.05
C ALA A 18 -20.15 -0.07 20.58
N ALA A 19 -20.60 1.09 21.04
CA ALA A 19 -19.97 2.37 20.71
C ALA A 19 -18.56 2.50 21.29
N ILE A 20 -18.38 2.00 22.53
CA ILE A 20 -17.06 1.98 23.18
C ILE A 20 -16.11 1.07 22.41
N ALA A 21 -16.52 -0.16 22.07
CA ALA A 21 -15.70 -1.10 21.34
C ALA A 21 -15.32 -0.60 19.93
N GLU A 22 -16.23 0.06 19.24
CA GLU A 22 -15.95 0.66 17.92
C GLU A 22 -14.96 1.82 18.02
N ARG A 23 -15.07 2.66 19.06
CA ARG A 23 -14.11 3.75 19.32
C ARG A 23 -12.72 3.18 19.67
N GLU A 24 -12.66 2.15 20.50
CA GLU A 24 -11.41 1.46 20.85
C GLU A 24 -10.76 0.81 19.62
N LEU A 25 -11.57 0.15 18.77
CA LEU A 25 -11.11 -0.40 17.49
C LEU A 25 -10.47 0.70 16.61
N LEU A 26 -11.15 1.84 16.47
CA LEU A 26 -10.65 2.95 15.67
C LEU A 26 -9.32 3.48 16.22
N ILE A 27 -9.25 3.76 17.53
CA ILE A 27 -8.04 4.29 18.15
C ILE A 27 -6.90 3.27 18.08
N GLY A 28 -7.15 2.01 18.41
CA GLY A 28 -6.14 0.95 18.37
C GLY A 28 -5.61 0.71 16.95
N ALA A 29 -6.49 0.70 15.95
CA ALA A 29 -6.11 0.57 14.55
C ALA A 29 -5.29 1.78 14.07
N VAL A 30 -5.69 3.01 14.42
CA VAL A 30 -4.94 4.23 14.09
C VAL A 30 -3.54 4.21 14.72
N ILE A 31 -3.41 3.84 16.01
CA ILE A 31 -2.11 3.72 16.67
C ILE A 31 -1.23 2.71 15.93
N LEU A 32 -1.79 1.55 15.58
CA LEU A 32 -1.04 0.48 14.92
C LEU A 32 -0.58 0.85 13.52
N ILE A 33 -1.45 1.49 12.74
CA ILE A 33 -1.11 2.00 11.39
C ILE A 33 -0.09 3.14 11.49
N THR A 34 -0.26 4.06 12.44
CA THR A 34 0.71 5.14 12.70
C THR A 34 2.09 4.57 13.06
N THR A 35 2.12 3.50 13.85
CA THR A 35 3.36 2.80 14.21
C THR A 35 4.04 2.21 12.97
N GLY A 36 3.30 1.52 12.11
CA GLY A 36 3.82 0.97 10.85
C GLY A 36 4.28 2.06 9.89
N ALA A 37 3.52 3.14 9.76
CA ALA A 37 3.88 4.29 8.93
C ALA A 37 5.14 5.01 9.44
N PHE A 38 5.26 5.20 10.77
CA PHE A 38 6.47 5.74 11.38
C PHE A 38 7.68 4.84 11.11
N GLU A 39 7.51 3.55 11.34
CA GLU A 39 8.59 2.57 11.08
C GLU A 39 9.03 2.63 9.61
N ALA A 40 8.11 2.60 8.65
CA ALA A 40 8.43 2.65 7.24
C ALA A 40 9.25 3.91 6.88
N MET A 41 8.85 5.09 7.36
CA MET A 41 9.54 6.35 7.07
C MET A 41 10.87 6.47 7.82
N ALA A 42 10.90 6.06 9.08
CA ALA A 42 12.08 6.13 9.93
C ALA A 42 13.19 5.17 9.47
N VAL A 43 12.81 3.98 9.02
CA VAL A 43 13.74 2.97 8.49
C VAL A 43 14.39 3.44 7.21
N ILE A 44 13.64 4.00 6.26
CA ILE A 44 14.21 4.55 5.02
C ILE A 44 15.34 5.52 5.34
N ASN A 45 15.14 6.40 6.34
CA ASN A 45 16.13 7.36 6.78
C ASN A 45 17.32 6.75 7.53
N ALA A 46 17.10 5.65 8.27
CA ALA A 46 18.15 4.98 9.05
C ALA A 46 19.03 4.04 8.21
N MET A 47 18.51 3.49 7.12
CA MET A 47 19.17 2.44 6.34
C MET A 47 20.59 2.78 5.85
N PRO A 48 20.90 4.00 5.34
CA PRO A 48 22.28 4.34 4.96
C PRO A 48 23.27 4.21 6.12
N THR A 49 22.87 4.63 7.33
CA THR A 49 23.68 4.54 8.53
C THR A 49 23.85 3.09 8.99
N VAL A 50 22.81 2.28 8.92
CA VAL A 50 22.82 0.85 9.26
C VAL A 50 23.78 0.09 8.35
N VAL A 51 23.69 0.28 7.04
CA VAL A 51 24.54 -0.41 6.07
C VAL A 51 25.99 0.00 6.25
N LYS A 52 26.28 1.29 6.43
CA LYS A 52 27.62 1.78 6.72
C LYS A 52 28.21 1.17 8.00
N HIS A 53 27.36 0.84 8.99
CA HIS A 53 27.80 0.23 10.25
C HIS A 53 28.20 -1.25 10.07
N PHE A 54 27.49 -2.01 9.22
CA PHE A 54 27.69 -3.45 9.10
C PHE A 54 28.61 -3.88 7.96
N GLY A 55 28.90 -3.03 6.98
CA GLY A 55 29.81 -3.40 5.91
C GLY A 55 29.44 -2.88 4.51
N PRO A 56 29.81 -3.58 3.45
CA PRO A 56 29.75 -3.03 2.10
C PRO A 56 28.32 -2.78 1.59
N ASP A 57 28.16 -1.69 0.84
CA ASP A 57 26.90 -1.17 0.30
C ASP A 57 26.13 -2.14 -0.60
N GLN A 58 26.79 -3.20 -1.09
CA GLN A 58 26.16 -4.23 -1.93
C GLN A 58 24.94 -4.92 -1.29
N TRP A 59 24.84 -4.94 0.04
CA TRP A 59 23.75 -5.54 0.79
C TRP A 59 22.57 -4.58 1.07
N PHE A 60 22.72 -3.32 0.70
CA PHE A 60 21.69 -2.28 0.96
C PHE A 60 20.32 -2.67 0.43
N ALA A 61 20.24 -3.12 -0.84
CA ALA A 61 18.98 -3.49 -1.46
C ALA A 61 18.31 -4.69 -0.76
N LEU A 62 19.11 -5.71 -0.41
CA LEU A 62 18.60 -6.89 0.30
C LEU A 62 18.01 -6.51 1.66
N VAL A 63 18.76 -5.76 2.46
CA VAL A 63 18.39 -5.44 3.84
C VAL A 63 17.21 -4.48 3.89
N SER A 64 17.12 -3.57 2.91
CA SER A 64 15.97 -2.67 2.77
C SER A 64 14.72 -3.39 2.27
N GLY A 65 14.87 -4.33 1.36
CA GLY A 65 13.76 -4.99 0.67
C GLY A 65 13.18 -6.22 1.38
N ILE A 66 13.98 -6.91 2.24
CA ILE A 66 13.57 -8.19 2.82
C ILE A 66 12.30 -8.10 3.68
N ALA A 67 12.09 -7.00 4.39
CA ALA A 67 10.87 -6.80 5.17
C ALA A 67 9.63 -6.71 4.27
N ILE A 68 9.72 -5.99 3.16
CA ILE A 68 8.61 -5.84 2.19
C ILE A 68 8.34 -7.20 1.52
N ALA A 69 9.37 -7.93 1.12
CA ALA A 69 9.23 -9.26 0.54
C ALA A 69 8.51 -10.23 1.50
N MET A 70 8.92 -10.27 2.77
CA MET A 70 8.29 -11.12 3.77
C MET A 70 6.88 -10.64 4.16
N GLN A 71 6.61 -9.34 4.06
CA GLN A 71 5.26 -8.79 4.25
C GLN A 71 4.29 -9.30 3.17
N ILE A 72 4.70 -9.37 1.90
CA ILE A 72 3.87 -9.94 0.82
C ILE A 72 3.51 -11.39 1.14
N VAL A 73 4.49 -12.21 1.53
CA VAL A 73 4.28 -13.62 1.87
C VAL A 73 3.31 -13.77 3.05
N SER A 74 3.56 -13.02 4.12
CA SER A 74 2.74 -13.11 5.33
C SER A 74 1.33 -12.54 5.16
N THR A 75 1.13 -11.59 4.23
CA THR A 75 -0.20 -11.06 3.90
C THR A 75 -1.11 -12.14 3.33
N VAL A 76 -0.58 -13.06 2.51
CA VAL A 76 -1.34 -14.20 1.99
C VAL A 76 -1.72 -15.17 3.11
N ILE A 77 -0.76 -15.45 4.00
CA ILE A 77 -1.02 -16.27 5.19
C ILE A 77 -2.06 -15.60 6.09
N ALA A 78 -2.01 -14.28 6.23
CA ALA A 78 -2.93 -13.51 7.05
C ALA A 78 -4.39 -13.63 6.56
N GLY A 79 -4.61 -13.59 5.24
CA GLY A 79 -5.94 -13.79 4.66
C GLY A 79 -6.50 -15.15 5.02
N TRP A 80 -5.75 -16.21 4.74
CA TRP A 80 -6.15 -17.56 5.09
C TRP A 80 -6.35 -17.75 6.61
N LEU A 81 -5.42 -17.26 7.42
CA LEU A 81 -5.49 -17.38 8.87
C LEU A 81 -6.69 -16.63 9.47
N ALA A 82 -7.03 -15.46 8.94
CA ALA A 82 -8.18 -14.68 9.38
C ALA A 82 -9.50 -15.40 9.07
N ASP A 83 -9.61 -16.02 7.90
CA ASP A 83 -10.83 -16.72 7.47
C ASP A 83 -11.01 -18.10 8.13
N HIS A 84 -9.92 -18.82 8.45
CA HIS A 84 -9.99 -20.18 8.98
C HIS A 84 -9.73 -20.31 10.49
N ARG A 85 -9.00 -19.35 11.10
CA ARG A 85 -8.62 -19.36 12.52
C ARG A 85 -9.04 -18.12 13.27
N GLY A 86 -9.54 -17.15 12.54
CA GLY A 86 -10.01 -15.88 13.06
C GLY A 86 -8.93 -14.83 13.25
N VAL A 87 -9.38 -13.61 13.27
CA VAL A 87 -8.55 -12.39 13.34
C VAL A 87 -7.69 -12.32 14.61
N LYS A 88 -8.13 -12.96 15.70
CA LYS A 88 -7.43 -12.92 16.99
C LYS A 88 -6.03 -13.51 16.90
N LEU A 89 -5.92 -14.73 16.41
CA LEU A 89 -4.63 -15.43 16.27
C LEU A 89 -3.71 -14.68 15.32
N CYS A 90 -4.27 -14.24 14.17
CA CYS A 90 -3.54 -13.51 13.14
C CYS A 90 -2.94 -12.21 13.71
N LEU A 91 -3.72 -11.39 14.41
CA LEU A 91 -3.28 -10.12 14.96
C LEU A 91 -2.22 -10.27 16.06
N TYR A 92 -2.41 -11.23 16.99
CA TYR A 92 -1.44 -11.44 18.07
C TYR A 92 -0.11 -12.01 17.57
N LEU A 93 -0.15 -12.96 16.61
CA LEU A 93 1.07 -13.43 15.95
C LEU A 93 1.76 -12.29 15.19
N GLY A 94 0.98 -11.48 14.46
CA GLY A 94 1.50 -10.32 13.73
C GLY A 94 2.21 -9.33 14.63
N LEU A 95 1.58 -8.93 15.73
CA LEU A 95 2.19 -8.03 16.71
C LEU A 95 3.42 -8.64 17.39
N GLY A 96 3.37 -9.94 17.72
CA GLY A 96 4.51 -10.67 18.28
C GLY A 96 5.71 -10.67 17.34
N PHE A 97 5.52 -11.06 16.09
CA PHE A 97 6.59 -11.03 15.09
C PHE A 97 7.12 -9.63 14.81
N PHE A 98 6.22 -8.64 14.73
CA PHE A 98 6.63 -7.24 14.55
C PHE A 98 7.49 -6.75 15.71
N CYS A 99 7.07 -6.96 16.95
CA CYS A 99 7.82 -6.51 18.14
C CYS A 99 9.15 -7.26 18.28
N ILE A 100 9.18 -8.59 18.11
CA ILE A 100 10.41 -9.39 18.16
C ILE A 100 11.37 -8.96 17.05
N GLY A 101 10.84 -8.76 15.83
CA GLY A 101 11.62 -8.27 14.70
C GLY A 101 12.19 -6.86 14.94
N ALA A 102 11.40 -5.93 15.45
CA ALA A 102 11.82 -4.57 15.75
C ALA A 102 12.89 -4.52 16.84
N LEU A 103 12.70 -5.27 17.94
CA LEU A 103 13.71 -5.41 19.00
C LEU A 103 14.99 -6.08 18.47
N GLY A 104 14.83 -7.17 17.72
CA GLY A 104 15.97 -7.88 17.11
C GLY A 104 16.76 -7.01 16.15
N ALA A 105 16.11 -6.16 15.34
CA ALA A 105 16.79 -5.22 14.47
C ALA A 105 17.55 -4.15 15.25
N GLY A 106 16.92 -3.56 16.28
CA GLY A 106 17.57 -2.57 17.14
C GLY A 106 18.76 -3.12 17.95
N LEU A 107 18.74 -4.39 18.30
CA LEU A 107 19.78 -5.05 19.10
C LEU A 107 20.78 -5.87 18.25
N ALA A 108 20.64 -5.86 16.93
CA ALA A 108 21.43 -6.70 16.03
C ALA A 108 22.95 -6.47 16.18
N PRO A 109 23.74 -7.53 16.43
CA PRO A 109 25.20 -7.47 16.44
C PRO A 109 25.82 -7.65 15.06
N THR A 110 25.12 -8.27 14.11
CA THR A 110 25.59 -8.58 12.75
C THR A 110 24.54 -8.26 11.71
N LEU A 111 24.97 -8.08 10.46
CA LEU A 111 24.07 -7.85 9.32
C LEU A 111 23.07 -9.00 9.14
N LEU A 112 23.49 -10.24 9.34
CA LEU A 112 22.62 -11.42 9.21
C LEU A 112 21.50 -11.39 10.25
N VAL A 113 21.83 -11.11 11.52
CA VAL A 113 20.83 -10.97 12.60
C VAL A 113 19.88 -9.81 12.29
N PHE A 114 20.40 -8.68 11.80
CA PHE A 114 19.59 -7.54 11.38
C PHE A 114 18.63 -7.93 10.25
N ALA A 115 19.13 -8.58 9.20
CA ALA A 115 18.30 -9.01 8.07
C ALA A 115 17.21 -10.01 8.49
N THR A 116 17.55 -10.97 9.36
CA THR A 116 16.58 -11.94 9.91
C THR A 116 15.51 -11.23 10.75
N ALA A 117 15.92 -10.28 11.58
CA ALA A 117 15.01 -9.47 12.38
C ALA A 117 14.06 -8.63 11.49
N ARG A 118 14.57 -8.04 10.41
CA ARG A 118 13.78 -7.33 9.41
C ARG A 118 12.78 -8.26 8.70
N ALA A 119 13.19 -9.48 8.39
CA ALA A 119 12.29 -10.50 7.83
C ALA A 119 11.13 -10.81 8.78
N LEU A 120 11.41 -11.02 10.07
CA LEU A 120 10.39 -11.24 11.11
C LEU A 120 9.46 -10.02 11.25
N GLN A 121 10.02 -8.81 11.22
CA GLN A 121 9.24 -7.58 11.29
C GLN A 121 8.29 -7.45 10.08
N GLY A 122 8.77 -7.81 8.88
CA GLY A 122 7.95 -7.88 7.67
C GLY A 122 6.81 -8.89 7.78
N ILE A 123 7.09 -10.10 8.32
CA ILE A 123 6.05 -11.11 8.62
C ILE A 123 5.00 -10.50 9.56
N GLY A 124 5.42 -9.82 10.61
CA GLY A 124 4.53 -9.15 11.54
C GLY A 124 3.65 -8.11 10.86
N GLY A 125 4.23 -7.26 10.00
CA GLY A 125 3.50 -6.22 9.27
C GLY A 125 2.38 -6.77 8.39
N GLY A 126 2.63 -7.85 7.64
CA GLY A 126 1.59 -8.47 6.80
C GLY A 126 0.47 -9.14 7.60
N LEU A 127 0.80 -9.78 8.73
CA LEU A 127 -0.18 -10.40 9.62
C LEU A 127 -1.05 -9.39 10.38
N VAL A 128 -0.65 -8.12 10.48
CA VAL A 128 -1.39 -7.09 11.22
C VAL A 128 -2.46 -6.41 10.36
N MET A 129 -2.14 -6.08 9.10
CA MET A 129 -3.02 -5.25 8.28
C MET A 129 -4.32 -5.96 7.89
N VAL A 130 -4.26 -7.23 7.49
CA VAL A 130 -5.45 -7.99 7.07
C VAL A 130 -6.50 -8.08 8.17
N PRO A 131 -6.19 -8.47 9.42
CA PRO A 131 -7.17 -8.49 10.50
C PRO A 131 -7.87 -7.17 10.76
N LEU A 132 -7.18 -6.03 10.60
CA LEU A 132 -7.82 -4.71 10.78
C LEU A 132 -8.93 -4.48 9.75
N TYR A 133 -8.71 -4.86 8.49
CA TYR A 133 -9.75 -4.77 7.45
C TYR A 133 -10.91 -5.71 7.74
N VAL A 134 -10.63 -6.96 8.14
CA VAL A 134 -11.66 -7.94 8.50
C VAL A 134 -12.49 -7.46 9.70
N LEU A 135 -11.85 -6.90 10.74
CA LEU A 135 -12.55 -6.33 11.90
C LEU A 135 -13.48 -5.18 11.50
N ILE A 136 -13.04 -4.29 10.61
CA ILE A 136 -13.90 -3.22 10.09
C ILE A 136 -15.09 -3.81 9.32
N GLY A 137 -14.84 -4.78 8.44
CA GLY A 137 -15.88 -5.43 7.66
C GLY A 137 -16.91 -6.16 8.52
N ALA A 138 -16.48 -6.79 9.63
CA ALA A 138 -17.34 -7.58 10.51
C ALA A 138 -18.07 -6.77 11.57
N LEU A 139 -17.43 -5.74 12.15
CA LEU A 139 -17.93 -5.05 13.35
C LEU A 139 -18.45 -3.63 13.07
N VAL A 140 -18.11 -3.03 11.94
CA VAL A 140 -18.48 -1.65 11.62
C VAL A 140 -19.59 -1.62 10.57
N ALA A 141 -20.68 -0.91 10.89
CA ALA A 141 -21.79 -0.73 9.92
C ALA A 141 -21.30 -0.11 8.60
N PRO A 142 -21.83 -0.56 7.44
CA PRO A 142 -21.38 -0.09 6.13
C PRO A 142 -21.33 1.42 5.96
N SER A 143 -22.29 2.17 6.52
CA SER A 143 -22.35 3.63 6.48
C SER A 143 -21.19 4.32 7.22
N ARG A 144 -20.51 3.63 8.14
CA ARG A 144 -19.42 4.17 8.95
C ARG A 144 -18.04 3.68 8.55
N ARG A 145 -17.91 2.59 7.77
CA ARG A 145 -16.62 2.07 7.26
C ARG A 145 -15.78 3.14 6.55
N PRO A 146 -16.38 4.08 5.74
CA PRO A 146 -15.61 5.13 5.10
C PRO A 146 -14.84 6.04 6.06
N LYS A 147 -15.38 6.26 7.28
CA LYS A 147 -14.70 7.04 8.32
C LYS A 147 -13.47 6.32 8.86
N PHE A 148 -13.51 5.00 8.97
CA PHE A 148 -12.36 4.20 9.37
C PHE A 148 -11.25 4.25 8.33
N PHE A 149 -11.58 4.08 7.06
CA PHE A 149 -10.59 4.16 5.98
C PHE A 149 -10.00 5.57 5.82
N ALA A 150 -10.81 6.62 6.07
CA ALA A 150 -10.28 7.98 6.16
C ALA A 150 -9.31 8.12 7.35
N ALA A 151 -9.65 7.58 8.53
CA ALA A 151 -8.76 7.60 9.68
C ALA A 151 -7.44 6.84 9.44
N PHE A 152 -7.47 5.75 8.66
CA PHE A 152 -6.26 5.06 8.22
C PHE A 152 -5.35 5.96 7.37
N SER A 153 -5.94 6.76 6.47
CA SER A 153 -5.18 7.74 5.70
C SER A 153 -4.59 8.84 6.61
N TYR A 154 -5.34 9.33 7.59
CA TYR A 154 -4.81 10.28 8.59
C TYR A 154 -3.64 9.71 9.39
N ALA A 155 -3.67 8.41 9.70
CA ALA A 155 -2.63 7.74 10.46
C ALA A 155 -1.26 7.73 9.75
N TRP A 156 -1.21 7.98 8.46
CA TRP A 156 0.03 8.12 7.67
C TRP A 156 0.58 9.56 7.65
N VAL A 157 -0.26 10.58 7.87
CA VAL A 157 0.15 12.00 7.70
C VAL A 157 1.23 12.41 8.71
N VAL A 158 0.96 12.18 9.99
CA VAL A 158 1.91 12.58 11.04
C VAL A 158 3.26 11.86 10.87
N PRO A 159 3.30 10.53 10.72
CA PRO A 159 4.56 9.83 10.46
C PRO A 159 5.30 10.28 9.21
N SER A 160 4.61 10.57 8.11
CA SER A 160 5.28 11.01 6.89
C SER A 160 5.94 12.39 7.02
N MET A 161 5.37 13.26 7.84
CA MET A 161 5.94 14.61 8.07
C MET A 161 7.02 14.60 9.17
N VAL A 162 6.76 13.87 10.27
CA VAL A 162 7.57 13.94 11.50
C VAL A 162 8.58 12.79 11.56
N GLY A 163 8.28 11.64 10.95
CA GLY A 163 9.11 10.44 11.01
C GLY A 163 10.56 10.66 10.60
N PRO A 164 10.85 11.22 9.41
CA PRO A 164 12.22 11.51 9.00
C PRO A 164 12.96 12.45 9.94
N ALA A 165 12.29 13.50 10.45
CA ALA A 165 12.89 14.45 11.40
C ALA A 165 13.21 13.78 12.75
N VAL A 166 12.27 13.02 13.29
CA VAL A 166 12.45 12.30 14.57
C VAL A 166 13.52 11.22 14.43
N SER A 167 13.49 10.43 13.37
CA SER A 167 14.52 9.39 13.14
C SER A 167 15.90 10.00 12.94
N GLY A 168 16.00 11.10 12.19
CA GLY A 168 17.24 11.85 12.01
C GLY A 168 17.79 12.39 13.32
N TRP A 169 16.94 12.95 14.18
CA TRP A 169 17.30 13.40 15.51
C TRP A 169 17.80 12.24 16.39
N ILE A 170 17.08 11.11 16.40
CA ILE A 170 17.50 9.89 17.13
C ILE A 170 18.87 9.40 16.65
N ILE A 171 19.09 9.31 15.34
CA ILE A 171 20.34 8.84 14.74
C ILE A 171 21.51 9.76 15.14
N THR A 172 21.29 11.06 15.13
CA THR A 172 22.33 12.06 15.39
C THR A 172 22.74 12.08 16.86
N HIS A 173 21.79 11.94 17.80
CA HIS A 173 22.05 12.12 19.24
C HIS A 173 22.32 10.81 19.98
N PHE A 174 21.83 9.69 19.46
CA PHE A 174 22.00 8.38 20.11
C PHE A 174 22.69 7.38 19.17
N SER A 175 21.93 6.76 18.30
CA SER A 175 22.38 5.83 17.25
C SER A 175 21.19 5.47 16.36
N TRP A 176 21.40 4.65 15.32
CA TRP A 176 20.34 4.12 14.49
C TRP A 176 19.45 3.07 15.20
N ARG A 177 19.96 2.39 16.25
CA ARG A 177 19.28 1.28 16.96
C ARG A 177 17.93 1.65 17.58
N PRO A 178 17.78 2.76 18.33
CA PRO A 178 16.52 3.15 18.93
C PRO A 178 15.41 3.43 17.91
N VAL A 179 15.76 3.74 16.65
CA VAL A 179 14.77 3.97 15.59
C VAL A 179 13.83 2.77 15.41
N PHE A 180 14.37 1.56 15.53
CA PHE A 180 13.58 0.32 15.44
C PHE A 180 12.85 0.02 16.75
N ILE A 181 13.46 0.29 17.90
CA ILE A 181 12.91 -0.05 19.22
C ILE A 181 11.69 0.81 19.58
N VAL A 182 11.68 2.08 19.16
CA VAL A 182 10.61 3.04 19.52
C VAL A 182 9.23 2.64 19.00
N ALA A 183 9.16 1.84 17.95
CA ALA A 183 7.91 1.32 17.41
C ALA A 183 7.24 0.28 18.35
N VAL A 184 8.02 -0.41 19.20
CA VAL A 184 7.53 -1.51 20.05
C VAL A 184 6.53 -1.02 21.12
N PRO A 185 6.84 0.01 21.95
CA PRO A 185 5.87 0.50 22.91
C PRO A 185 4.55 0.94 22.29
N LEU A 186 4.59 1.57 21.11
CA LEU A 186 3.39 2.01 20.41
C LEU A 186 2.56 0.81 19.91
N ALA A 187 3.22 -0.22 19.36
CA ALA A 187 2.56 -1.45 18.94
C ALA A 187 1.90 -2.17 20.14
N VAL A 188 2.60 -2.27 21.26
CA VAL A 188 2.08 -2.89 22.50
C VAL A 188 0.90 -2.10 23.06
N LEU A 189 0.93 -0.76 23.01
CA LEU A 189 -0.17 0.10 23.47
C LEU A 189 -1.47 -0.13 22.67
N SER A 190 -1.40 -0.58 21.42
CA SER A 190 -2.60 -0.90 20.63
C SER A 190 -3.34 -2.14 21.12
N LEU A 191 -2.66 -3.08 21.80
CA LEU A 191 -3.22 -4.38 22.22
C LEU A 191 -4.47 -4.26 23.10
N PRO A 192 -4.47 -3.52 24.22
CA PRO A 192 -5.66 -3.43 25.08
C PRO A 192 -6.85 -2.78 24.37
N LEU A 193 -6.59 -1.84 23.45
CA LEU A 193 -7.62 -1.16 22.67
C LEU A 193 -8.26 -2.09 21.64
N LEU A 194 -7.48 -2.97 21.02
CA LEU A 194 -7.98 -3.92 20.04
C LEU A 194 -8.59 -5.17 20.68
N ALA A 195 -8.20 -5.52 21.88
CA ALA A 195 -8.56 -6.79 22.54
C ALA A 195 -10.09 -6.99 22.63
N ARG A 196 -10.85 -5.93 22.93
CA ARG A 196 -12.30 -6.01 23.06
C ARG A 196 -12.99 -6.30 21.72
N SER A 197 -12.55 -5.64 20.66
CA SER A 197 -13.04 -5.84 19.29
C SER A 197 -12.65 -7.21 18.74
N VAL A 198 -11.41 -7.62 18.96
CA VAL A 198 -10.89 -8.93 18.55
C VAL A 198 -11.65 -10.08 19.23
N ASN A 199 -12.03 -9.94 20.52
CA ASN A 199 -12.81 -10.93 21.22
C ASN A 199 -14.30 -10.99 20.80
N ARG A 200 -14.81 -9.92 20.16
CA ARG A 200 -16.17 -9.87 19.58
C ARG A 200 -16.24 -10.31 18.14
N ALA A 201 -15.10 -10.41 17.45
CA ALA A 201 -15.05 -10.86 16.07
C ALA A 201 -15.57 -12.31 15.96
N PRO A 202 -16.32 -12.63 14.91
CA PRO A 202 -16.73 -13.99 14.63
C PRO A 202 -15.51 -14.91 14.57
N ALA A 203 -15.53 -15.99 15.34
CA ALA A 203 -14.51 -17.02 15.25
C ALA A 203 -15.01 -18.10 14.28
N PRO A 204 -14.35 -18.31 13.13
CA PRO A 204 -14.70 -19.42 12.25
C PRO A 204 -14.43 -20.76 12.95
N ALA A 205 -15.12 -21.82 12.52
CA ALA A 205 -14.79 -23.17 12.97
C ALA A 205 -13.35 -23.50 12.54
N PRO A 206 -12.48 -23.95 13.46
CA PRO A 206 -11.10 -24.21 13.13
C PRO A 206 -10.97 -25.32 12.08
N ASN A 207 -10.46 -25.01 10.91
CA ASN A 207 -10.09 -25.96 9.88
C ASN A 207 -8.64 -25.74 9.43
N TRP A 208 -7.83 -26.83 9.40
CA TRP A 208 -6.44 -26.78 8.95
C TRP A 208 -6.24 -27.40 7.57
N ASP A 209 -7.28 -28.03 7.00
CA ASP A 209 -7.11 -28.90 5.85
C ASP A 209 -6.83 -28.19 4.53
N ASP A 210 -7.04 -26.85 4.46
CA ASP A 210 -6.95 -26.07 3.23
C ASP A 210 -5.86 -24.99 3.26
N LEU A 211 -4.64 -25.34 3.70
CA LEU A 211 -3.52 -24.39 3.61
C LEU A 211 -3.29 -24.00 2.13
N PRO A 212 -3.26 -22.70 1.79
CA PRO A 212 -3.18 -22.24 0.40
C PRO A 212 -1.74 -22.38 -0.16
N TRP A 213 -1.23 -23.62 -0.27
CA TRP A 213 0.13 -23.89 -0.73
C TRP A 213 0.47 -23.22 -2.07
N ARG A 214 -0.50 -23.20 -3.01
CA ARG A 214 -0.32 -22.54 -4.30
C ARG A 214 -0.19 -21.03 -4.13
N GLY A 215 -1.02 -20.42 -3.28
CA GLY A 215 -0.95 -19.00 -2.94
C GLY A 215 0.35 -18.66 -2.21
N LEU A 216 0.80 -19.50 -1.30
CA LEU A 216 2.05 -19.30 -0.56
C LEU A 216 3.27 -19.38 -1.49
N LEU A 217 3.34 -20.42 -2.34
CA LEU A 217 4.40 -20.53 -3.34
C LEU A 217 4.40 -19.35 -4.31
N ALA A 218 3.22 -18.91 -4.72
CA ALA A 218 3.07 -17.73 -5.56
C ALA A 218 3.53 -16.44 -4.84
N ALA A 219 3.25 -16.29 -3.53
CA ALA A 219 3.71 -15.16 -2.74
C ALA A 219 5.24 -15.13 -2.60
N VAL A 220 5.85 -16.29 -2.35
CA VAL A 220 7.32 -16.43 -2.33
C VAL A 220 7.93 -16.14 -3.70
N GLY A 221 7.31 -16.66 -4.76
CA GLY A 221 7.72 -16.37 -6.14
C GLY A 221 7.60 -14.87 -6.46
N CYS A 222 6.50 -14.23 -6.06
CA CYS A 222 6.29 -12.79 -6.24
C CYS A 222 7.36 -11.97 -5.49
N ALA A 223 7.59 -12.27 -4.22
CA ALA A 223 8.60 -11.59 -3.41
C ALA A 223 10.02 -11.79 -3.98
N GLY A 224 10.36 -13.00 -4.39
CA GLY A 224 11.63 -13.33 -5.04
C GLY A 224 11.81 -12.62 -6.38
N ALA A 225 10.78 -12.59 -7.21
CA ALA A 225 10.80 -11.92 -8.50
C ALA A 225 10.96 -10.39 -8.37
N ILE A 226 10.24 -9.77 -7.43
CA ILE A 226 10.38 -8.34 -7.12
C ILE A 226 11.80 -8.03 -6.66
N THR A 227 12.34 -8.85 -5.75
CA THR A 227 13.72 -8.70 -5.24
C THR A 227 14.74 -8.86 -6.36
N ALA A 228 14.60 -9.89 -7.21
CA ALA A 228 15.45 -10.12 -8.36
C ALA A 228 15.41 -8.94 -9.35
N TRP A 229 14.23 -8.39 -9.58
CA TRP A 229 14.05 -7.21 -10.43
C TRP A 229 14.76 -5.98 -9.87
N GLN A 230 14.60 -5.68 -8.58
CA GLN A 230 15.26 -4.55 -7.93
C GLN A 230 16.79 -4.67 -7.97
N VAL A 231 17.32 -5.88 -7.72
CA VAL A 231 18.76 -6.15 -7.77
C VAL A 231 19.32 -6.07 -9.20
N SER A 232 18.51 -6.41 -10.21
CA SER A 232 18.97 -6.39 -11.63
C SER A 232 19.38 -5.01 -12.12
N GLY A 233 18.81 -3.94 -11.57
CA GLY A 233 19.17 -2.56 -11.88
C GLY A 233 20.61 -2.18 -11.52
N GLY A 234 21.22 -2.85 -10.52
CA GLY A 234 22.61 -2.66 -10.11
C GLY A 234 23.63 -3.55 -10.82
N LEU A 235 23.17 -4.47 -11.69
CA LEU A 235 24.05 -5.40 -12.38
C LEU A 235 24.51 -4.82 -13.74
N THR A 236 25.81 -4.85 -13.99
CA THR A 236 26.41 -4.37 -15.26
C THR A 236 26.50 -5.46 -16.33
N SER A 237 26.34 -6.73 -15.97
CA SER A 237 26.47 -7.87 -16.87
C SER A 237 25.24 -8.09 -17.75
N ASN A 238 25.42 -8.57 -18.99
CA ASN A 238 24.33 -8.86 -19.94
C ASN A 238 23.32 -9.91 -19.43
N TRP A 239 23.70 -10.80 -18.51
CA TRP A 239 22.80 -11.77 -17.91
C TRP A 239 21.68 -11.11 -17.07
N ARG A 240 21.80 -9.81 -16.75
CA ARG A 240 20.72 -9.05 -16.09
C ARG A 240 19.39 -9.14 -16.84
N TRP A 241 19.43 -9.15 -18.17
CA TRP A 241 18.23 -9.25 -19.00
C TRP A 241 17.54 -10.61 -18.88
N LEU A 242 18.33 -11.68 -18.75
CA LEU A 242 17.79 -13.00 -18.45
C LEU A 242 17.12 -13.04 -17.08
N LEU A 243 17.75 -12.42 -16.08
CA LEU A 243 17.17 -12.31 -14.73
C LEU A 243 15.87 -11.50 -14.75
N VAL A 244 15.83 -10.38 -15.48
CA VAL A 244 14.61 -9.56 -15.67
C VAL A 244 13.51 -10.36 -16.32
N ALA A 245 13.79 -11.09 -17.39
CA ALA A 245 12.83 -11.92 -18.09
C ALA A 245 12.32 -13.06 -17.21
N ALA A 246 13.20 -13.76 -16.52
CA ALA A 246 12.84 -14.83 -15.59
C ALA A 246 11.96 -14.30 -14.44
N ALA A 247 12.36 -13.16 -13.85
CA ALA A 247 11.58 -12.50 -12.81
C ALA A 247 10.19 -12.07 -13.32
N ALA A 248 10.08 -11.56 -14.55
CA ALA A 248 8.79 -11.19 -15.14
C ALA A 248 7.88 -12.41 -15.33
N LEU A 249 8.41 -13.55 -15.78
CA LEU A 249 7.64 -14.79 -15.92
C LEU A 249 7.16 -15.32 -14.57
N VAL A 250 8.06 -15.37 -13.59
CA VAL A 250 7.71 -15.81 -12.21
C VAL A 250 6.67 -14.88 -11.62
N LEU A 251 6.81 -13.57 -11.83
CA LEU A 251 5.86 -12.57 -11.32
C LEU A 251 4.48 -12.70 -11.98
N GLY A 252 4.44 -12.86 -13.33
CA GLY A 252 3.18 -13.10 -14.05
C GLY A 252 2.46 -14.37 -13.56
N TYR A 253 3.20 -15.45 -13.39
CA TYR A 253 2.67 -16.69 -12.79
C TYR A 253 2.16 -16.46 -11.36
N SER A 254 2.96 -15.78 -10.55
CA SER A 254 2.61 -15.51 -9.14
C SER A 254 1.37 -14.63 -9.01
N LEU A 255 1.25 -13.57 -9.81
CA LEU A 255 0.08 -12.69 -9.81
C LEU A 255 -1.19 -13.41 -10.25
N HIS A 256 -1.09 -14.32 -11.21
CA HIS A 256 -2.23 -15.14 -11.64
C HIS A 256 -2.80 -16.00 -10.50
N HIS A 257 -1.95 -16.43 -9.57
CA HIS A 257 -2.35 -17.28 -8.43
C HIS A 257 -2.62 -16.50 -7.15
N LEU A 258 -2.07 -15.28 -7.00
CA LEU A 258 -2.26 -14.43 -5.82
C LEU A 258 -3.51 -13.57 -5.91
N LEU A 259 -3.86 -13.14 -7.10
CA LEU A 259 -5.01 -12.29 -7.30
C LEU A 259 -6.23 -13.12 -7.65
N PRO A 260 -7.45 -12.68 -7.30
CA PRO A 260 -8.68 -13.35 -7.70
C PRO A 260 -8.76 -13.54 -9.22
N ALA A 261 -9.40 -14.60 -9.64
CA ALA A 261 -9.63 -14.89 -11.06
C ALA A 261 -10.25 -13.68 -11.77
N GLY A 262 -9.66 -13.27 -12.89
CA GLY A 262 -10.08 -12.12 -13.65
C GLY A 262 -9.55 -10.76 -13.16
N ALA A 263 -8.72 -10.71 -12.10
CA ALA A 263 -8.11 -9.44 -11.66
C ALA A 263 -7.15 -8.86 -12.71
N LEU A 264 -6.33 -9.68 -13.35
CA LEU A 264 -5.40 -9.23 -14.40
C LEU A 264 -6.12 -8.72 -15.67
N THR A 265 -7.36 -9.16 -15.90
CA THR A 265 -8.22 -8.71 -17.01
C THR A 265 -9.24 -7.66 -16.57
N ALA A 266 -9.21 -7.28 -15.28
CA ALA A 266 -10.16 -6.37 -14.66
C ALA A 266 -11.62 -6.76 -14.91
N ASN A 267 -11.97 -8.03 -14.71
CA ASN A 267 -13.35 -8.49 -14.78
C ASN A 267 -14.20 -7.76 -13.74
N TRP A 268 -15.49 -7.55 -14.02
CA TRP A 268 -16.39 -6.75 -13.18
C TRP A 268 -16.40 -7.19 -11.69
N GLY A 269 -16.74 -6.27 -10.80
CA GLY A 269 -16.83 -6.51 -9.35
C GLY A 269 -15.46 -6.48 -8.64
N ILE A 270 -15.23 -7.43 -7.72
CA ILE A 270 -14.01 -7.50 -6.90
C ILE A 270 -12.72 -7.56 -7.74
N PRO A 271 -12.64 -8.35 -8.84
CA PRO A 271 -11.46 -8.36 -9.70
C PRO A 271 -11.10 -6.98 -10.28
N ALA A 272 -12.11 -6.22 -10.72
CA ALA A 272 -11.88 -4.85 -11.22
C ALA A 272 -11.43 -3.89 -10.10
N ILE A 273 -11.94 -4.05 -8.89
CA ILE A 273 -11.51 -3.27 -7.72
C ILE A 273 -10.03 -3.52 -7.44
N ILE A 274 -9.59 -4.78 -7.42
CA ILE A 274 -8.21 -5.17 -7.14
C ILE A 274 -7.26 -4.71 -8.25
N ALA A 275 -7.66 -4.87 -9.53
CA ALA A 275 -6.91 -4.33 -10.66
C ALA A 275 -6.76 -2.81 -10.59
N THR A 276 -7.84 -2.09 -10.29
CA THR A 276 -7.81 -0.64 -10.09
C THR A 276 -6.81 -0.28 -9.00
N ARG A 277 -6.87 -0.97 -7.86
CA ARG A 277 -6.00 -0.73 -6.71
C ARG A 277 -4.52 -0.91 -7.06
N LEU A 278 -4.16 -2.05 -7.65
CA LEU A 278 -2.80 -2.36 -8.10
C LEU A 278 -2.24 -1.27 -9.02
N LEU A 279 -3.04 -0.87 -10.00
CA LEU A 279 -2.61 0.05 -11.05
C LEU A 279 -2.48 1.50 -10.57
N ILE A 280 -3.40 2.00 -9.71
CA ILE A 280 -3.28 3.35 -9.16
C ILE A 280 -2.15 3.45 -8.12
N MET A 281 -1.90 2.39 -7.35
CA MET A 281 -0.76 2.32 -6.45
C MET A 281 0.56 2.30 -7.22
N ALA A 282 0.61 1.57 -8.34
CA ALA A 282 1.75 1.59 -9.26
C ALA A 282 1.99 3.00 -9.82
N ALA A 283 0.92 3.71 -10.21
CA ALA A 283 1.01 5.05 -10.77
C ALA A 283 1.59 6.06 -9.78
N MET A 284 1.11 6.07 -8.54
CA MET A 284 1.55 7.05 -7.55
C MET A 284 2.89 6.68 -6.94
N ILE A 285 2.97 5.58 -6.21
CA ILE A 285 4.15 5.26 -5.40
C ILE A 285 5.36 4.93 -6.27
N GLY A 286 5.14 4.31 -7.45
CA GLY A 286 6.19 4.11 -8.42
C GLY A 286 6.80 5.41 -8.95
N SER A 287 5.99 6.46 -9.11
CA SER A 287 6.45 7.79 -9.51
C SER A 287 7.08 8.56 -8.34
N GLU A 288 6.54 8.42 -7.13
CA GLU A 288 7.02 9.09 -5.92
C GLU A 288 8.49 8.80 -5.62
N ALA A 289 8.93 7.58 -5.87
CA ALA A 289 10.30 7.16 -5.63
C ALA A 289 11.35 8.00 -6.38
N PHE A 290 10.99 8.56 -7.52
CA PHE A 290 11.87 9.38 -8.35
C PHE A 290 11.69 10.88 -8.13
N LEU A 291 10.64 11.30 -7.44
CA LEU A 291 10.34 12.72 -7.20
C LEU A 291 11.47 13.46 -6.48
N PRO A 292 12.08 12.93 -5.39
CA PRO A 292 13.23 13.57 -4.76
C PRO A 292 14.39 13.78 -5.74
N LEU A 293 14.69 12.74 -6.51
CA LEU A 293 15.80 12.78 -7.44
C LEU A 293 15.62 13.85 -8.53
N VAL A 294 14.40 13.99 -9.05
CA VAL A 294 14.05 15.03 -10.03
C VAL A 294 14.17 16.44 -9.41
N LEU A 295 13.60 16.64 -8.23
CA LEU A 295 13.60 17.97 -7.58
C LEU A 295 15.01 18.41 -7.14
N GLU A 296 15.79 17.50 -6.56
CA GLU A 296 17.13 17.81 -6.07
C GLU A 296 18.12 17.93 -7.24
N ARG A 297 18.09 17.02 -8.21
CA ARG A 297 19.06 16.98 -9.30
C ARG A 297 18.80 17.98 -10.42
N LEU A 298 17.53 18.13 -10.83
CA LEU A 298 17.18 18.99 -11.96
C LEU A 298 16.81 20.42 -11.54
N HIS A 299 16.10 20.55 -10.41
CA HIS A 299 15.64 21.85 -9.90
C HIS A 299 16.52 22.39 -8.77
N HIS A 300 17.56 21.66 -8.35
CA HIS A 300 18.50 22.05 -7.29
C HIS A 300 17.82 22.38 -5.95
N TRP A 301 16.71 21.70 -5.65
CA TRP A 301 16.00 21.90 -4.41
C TRP A 301 16.76 21.29 -3.24
N ARG A 302 16.62 21.92 -2.07
CA ARG A 302 17.18 21.37 -0.82
C ARG A 302 16.30 20.19 -0.34
N PRO A 303 16.88 19.20 0.37
CA PRO A 303 16.13 18.03 0.88
C PRO A 303 14.87 18.41 1.67
N LEU A 304 14.89 19.51 2.45
CA LEU A 304 13.73 19.99 3.18
C LEU A 304 12.59 20.43 2.24
N GLN A 305 12.90 21.11 1.16
CA GLN A 305 11.89 21.56 0.18
C GLN A 305 11.28 20.37 -0.55
N THR A 306 12.11 19.39 -0.90
CA THR A 306 11.69 18.12 -1.50
C THR A 306 10.78 17.34 -0.57
N GLY A 307 11.13 17.26 0.72
CA GLY A 307 10.30 16.62 1.74
C GLY A 307 8.92 17.26 1.87
N VAL A 308 8.85 18.59 1.86
CA VAL A 308 7.58 19.35 1.87
C VAL A 308 6.75 19.04 0.62
N ALA A 309 7.38 18.96 -0.55
CA ALA A 309 6.70 18.63 -1.80
C ALA A 309 6.06 17.22 -1.77
N ILE A 310 6.76 16.24 -1.23
CA ILE A 310 6.22 14.86 -1.05
C ILE A 310 5.05 14.88 -0.07
N ALA A 311 5.17 15.61 1.04
CA ALA A 311 4.12 15.72 2.04
C ALA A 311 2.82 16.33 1.49
N LEU A 312 2.88 17.19 0.46
CA LEU A 312 1.68 17.74 -0.18
C LEU A 312 0.75 16.65 -0.73
N ALA A 313 1.28 15.63 -1.39
CA ALA A 313 0.46 14.54 -1.91
C ALA A 313 -0.19 13.74 -0.77
N THR A 314 0.51 13.50 0.33
CA THR A 314 -0.04 12.83 1.52
C THR A 314 -1.17 13.65 2.14
N LEU A 315 -1.02 14.97 2.23
CA LEU A 315 -2.06 15.86 2.73
C LEU A 315 -3.30 15.85 1.83
N THR A 316 -3.11 15.93 0.52
CA THR A 316 -4.24 15.90 -0.43
C THR A 316 -4.88 14.52 -0.51
N TRP A 317 -4.11 13.40 -0.35
CA TRP A 317 -4.67 12.05 -0.18
C TRP A 317 -5.59 11.99 1.03
N THR A 318 -5.13 12.53 2.14
CA THR A 318 -5.93 12.58 3.37
C THR A 318 -7.20 13.41 3.19
N ALA A 319 -7.10 14.56 2.50
CA ALA A 319 -8.27 15.38 2.15
C ALA A 319 -9.26 14.61 1.25
N GLY A 320 -8.78 13.86 0.27
CA GLY A 320 -9.60 12.99 -0.58
C GLY A 320 -10.31 11.90 0.21
N SER A 321 -9.58 11.23 1.12
CA SER A 321 -10.16 10.21 2.01
C SER A 321 -11.21 10.80 2.96
N TRP A 322 -10.99 12.01 3.45
CA TRP A 322 -11.98 12.72 4.25
C TRP A 322 -13.21 13.10 3.42
N LEU A 323 -13.02 13.63 2.22
CA LEU A 323 -14.11 14.05 1.35
C LEU A 323 -15.03 12.88 1.01
N GLN A 324 -14.49 11.71 0.61
CA GLN A 324 -15.27 10.51 0.32
C GLN A 324 -16.09 10.04 1.55
N SER A 325 -15.52 10.17 2.76
CA SER A 325 -16.21 9.76 3.99
C SER A 325 -17.47 10.59 4.31
N ARG A 326 -17.58 11.79 3.73
CA ARG A 326 -18.75 12.68 3.83
C ARG A 326 -19.85 12.37 2.81
N ILE A 327 -19.52 11.61 1.76
CA ILE A 327 -20.47 11.27 0.69
C ILE A 327 -21.23 10.01 1.09
N THR A 328 -22.48 10.17 1.53
CA THR A 328 -23.31 9.08 2.04
C THR A 328 -24.31 8.54 1.00
N LYS A 329 -24.67 9.35 -0.02
CA LYS A 329 -25.65 8.96 -1.03
C LYS A 329 -25.11 7.84 -1.93
N PRO A 330 -25.79 6.67 -2.06
CA PRO A 330 -25.30 5.51 -2.80
C PRO A 330 -24.95 5.83 -4.27
N GLN A 331 -25.78 6.62 -4.95
CA GLN A 331 -25.56 7.02 -6.34
C GLN A 331 -24.29 7.85 -6.53
N GLN A 332 -23.96 8.73 -5.57
CA GLN A 332 -22.74 9.53 -5.61
C GLN A 332 -21.52 8.67 -5.28
N ARG A 333 -21.63 7.76 -4.29
CA ARG A 333 -20.56 6.83 -3.91
C ARG A 333 -20.12 5.93 -5.07
N ARG A 334 -21.05 5.48 -5.91
CA ARG A 334 -20.73 4.69 -7.11
C ARG A 334 -19.78 5.40 -8.08
N ARG A 335 -19.80 6.73 -8.13
CA ARG A 335 -18.96 7.53 -9.04
C ARG A 335 -17.57 7.82 -8.48
N ILE A 336 -17.36 7.67 -7.16
CA ILE A 336 -16.11 8.08 -6.49
C ILE A 336 -14.88 7.35 -7.05
N PRO A 337 -14.88 6.00 -7.25
CA PRO A 337 -13.71 5.32 -7.81
C PRO A 337 -13.32 5.87 -9.19
N LEU A 338 -14.30 6.15 -10.03
CA LEU A 338 -14.05 6.71 -11.36
C LEU A 338 -13.55 8.16 -11.30
N ILE A 339 -14.13 9.00 -10.43
CA ILE A 339 -13.67 10.38 -10.22
C ILE A 339 -12.23 10.37 -9.66
N GLY A 340 -11.96 9.53 -8.64
CA GLY A 340 -10.64 9.42 -8.04
C GLY A 340 -9.59 8.99 -9.06
N THR A 341 -9.85 7.95 -9.84
CA THR A 341 -8.91 7.49 -10.88
C THR A 341 -8.76 8.49 -12.02
N THR A 342 -9.80 9.25 -12.38
CA THR A 342 -9.70 10.36 -13.35
C THR A 342 -8.75 11.45 -12.85
N LEU A 343 -8.84 11.80 -11.57
CA LEU A 343 -7.90 12.76 -10.95
C LEU A 343 -6.47 12.20 -10.94
N VAL A 344 -6.28 10.89 -10.66
CA VAL A 344 -4.95 10.26 -10.74
C VAL A 344 -4.39 10.38 -12.16
N VAL A 345 -5.18 10.10 -13.21
CA VAL A 345 -4.74 10.26 -14.60
C VAL A 345 -4.38 11.73 -14.90
N ALA A 346 -5.29 12.66 -14.64
CA ALA A 346 -5.09 14.07 -14.93
C ALA A 346 -3.86 14.63 -14.17
N GLY A 347 -3.74 14.31 -12.89
CA GLY A 347 -2.61 14.73 -12.06
C GLY A 347 -1.30 14.12 -12.54
N SER A 348 -1.27 12.82 -12.89
CA SER A 348 -0.07 12.15 -13.42
C SER A 348 0.39 12.78 -14.74
N VAL A 349 -0.53 13.14 -15.64
CA VAL A 349 -0.20 13.84 -16.88
C VAL A 349 0.44 15.21 -16.58
N VAL A 350 -0.13 15.98 -15.66
CA VAL A 350 0.46 17.28 -15.26
C VAL A 350 1.82 17.07 -14.56
N ALA A 351 1.98 16.02 -13.74
CA ALA A 351 3.23 15.71 -13.06
C ALA A 351 4.37 15.34 -14.04
N THR A 352 4.08 14.93 -15.29
CA THR A 352 5.12 14.70 -16.31
C THR A 352 5.89 15.98 -16.69
N THR A 353 5.43 17.14 -16.26
CA THR A 353 6.15 18.41 -16.44
C THR A 353 7.34 18.58 -15.50
N LEU A 354 7.42 17.82 -14.40
CA LEU A 354 8.47 17.93 -13.39
C LEU A 354 9.91 17.78 -13.93
N PRO A 355 10.23 16.84 -14.85
CA PRO A 355 11.58 16.73 -15.39
C PRO A 355 12.02 17.93 -16.26
N TRP A 356 11.09 18.76 -16.70
CA TRP A 356 11.39 19.89 -17.60
C TRP A 356 11.76 21.15 -16.82
N THR A 357 13.04 21.51 -16.81
CA THR A 357 13.56 22.68 -16.08
C THR A 357 13.06 24.03 -16.63
N THR A 358 12.53 24.03 -17.85
CA THR A 358 11.90 25.22 -18.46
C THR A 358 10.51 25.53 -17.89
N ILE A 359 9.88 24.54 -17.24
CA ILE A 359 8.58 24.66 -16.61
C ILE A 359 8.79 24.82 -15.09
N PRO A 360 8.15 25.80 -14.44
CA PRO A 360 8.25 25.92 -13.00
C PRO A 360 7.80 24.62 -12.29
N PRO A 361 8.58 24.08 -11.33
CA PRO A 361 8.27 22.78 -10.69
C PRO A 361 6.93 22.78 -9.97
N PHE A 362 6.40 23.92 -9.57
CA PHE A 362 5.09 24.07 -8.95
C PHE A 362 3.94 23.58 -9.84
N VAL A 363 4.08 23.60 -11.16
CA VAL A 363 3.08 23.04 -12.11
C VAL A 363 2.96 21.53 -11.93
N GLY A 364 4.09 20.84 -11.96
CA GLY A 364 4.11 19.38 -11.75
C GLY A 364 3.73 18.97 -10.33
N LEU A 365 4.13 19.77 -9.31
CA LEU A 365 3.71 19.53 -7.92
C LEU A 365 2.21 19.77 -7.70
N PHE A 366 1.60 20.69 -8.43
CA PHE A 366 0.13 20.82 -8.46
C PHE A 366 -0.51 19.54 -9.02
N GLY A 367 0.02 19.02 -10.14
CA GLY A 367 -0.38 17.71 -10.66
C GLY A 367 -0.23 16.60 -9.63
N TRP A 368 0.89 16.56 -8.93
CA TRP A 368 1.17 15.60 -7.87
C TRP A 368 0.16 15.70 -6.70
N SER A 369 -0.23 16.91 -6.32
CA SER A 369 -1.29 17.13 -5.33
C SER A 369 -2.67 16.61 -5.80
N ILE A 370 -2.97 16.74 -7.10
CA ILE A 370 -4.20 16.18 -7.71
C ILE A 370 -4.14 14.65 -7.67
N VAL A 371 -2.98 14.02 -7.93
CA VAL A 371 -2.81 12.57 -7.78
C VAL A 371 -3.15 12.14 -6.35
N GLY A 372 -2.58 12.81 -5.34
CA GLY A 372 -2.87 12.52 -3.94
C GLY A 372 -4.37 12.58 -3.62
N LEU A 373 -5.06 13.64 -4.05
CA LEU A 373 -6.51 13.79 -3.86
C LEU A 373 -7.30 12.63 -4.50
N GLY A 374 -6.95 12.27 -5.73
CA GLY A 374 -7.54 11.16 -6.47
C GLY A 374 -7.33 9.82 -5.76
N MET A 375 -6.12 9.58 -5.23
CA MET A 375 -5.80 8.39 -4.44
C MET A 375 -6.65 8.31 -3.18
N GLY A 376 -6.79 9.40 -2.44
CA GLY A 376 -7.63 9.45 -1.24
C GLY A 376 -9.08 9.07 -1.51
N LEU A 377 -9.65 9.55 -2.60
CA LEU A 377 -10.99 9.20 -3.04
C LEU A 377 -11.07 7.72 -3.44
N ALA A 378 -10.18 7.24 -4.32
CA ALA A 378 -10.27 5.91 -4.91
C ALA A 378 -9.94 4.81 -3.91
N VAL A 379 -8.86 4.94 -3.14
CA VAL A 379 -8.34 3.90 -2.24
C VAL A 379 -9.32 3.56 -1.13
N ALA A 380 -9.80 4.58 -0.41
CA ALA A 380 -10.74 4.38 0.69
C ALA A 380 -12.08 3.80 0.20
N THR A 381 -12.58 4.28 -0.95
CA THR A 381 -13.85 3.81 -1.51
C THR A 381 -13.73 2.38 -2.06
N THR A 382 -12.64 2.02 -2.71
CA THR A 382 -12.43 0.66 -3.22
C THR A 382 -12.29 -0.36 -2.09
N SER A 383 -11.67 0.01 -0.95
CA SER A 383 -11.61 -0.85 0.23
C SER A 383 -13.01 -1.14 0.80
N ASP A 384 -13.82 -0.10 0.95
CA ASP A 384 -15.18 -0.23 1.44
C ASP A 384 -16.07 -1.06 0.50
N LEU A 385 -15.98 -0.82 -0.81
CA LEU A 385 -16.74 -1.54 -1.82
C LEU A 385 -16.36 -3.03 -1.88
N ALA A 386 -15.07 -3.35 -1.78
CA ALA A 386 -14.59 -4.72 -1.79
C ALA A 386 -15.20 -5.53 -0.62
N LEU A 387 -15.19 -4.94 0.58
CA LEU A 387 -15.79 -5.57 1.78
C LEU A 387 -17.33 -5.59 1.74
N ALA A 388 -17.96 -4.64 1.02
CA ALA A 388 -19.42 -4.60 0.89
C ALA A 388 -19.95 -5.66 -0.10
N ILE A 389 -19.15 -6.03 -1.11
CA ILE A 389 -19.52 -7.01 -2.14
C ILE A 389 -19.18 -8.43 -1.67
N ALA A 390 -18.06 -8.61 -0.96
CA ALA A 390 -17.57 -9.91 -0.52
C ALA A 390 -18.46 -10.53 0.58
N PRO A 391 -18.71 -11.84 0.54
CA PRO A 391 -19.25 -12.55 1.68
C PRO A 391 -18.35 -12.39 2.91
N GLN A 392 -18.93 -12.42 4.12
CA GLN A 392 -18.17 -12.24 5.36
C GLN A 392 -17.07 -13.31 5.55
N SER A 393 -17.31 -14.53 5.07
CA SER A 393 -16.35 -15.63 5.07
C SER A 393 -15.12 -15.40 4.19
N GLU A 394 -15.17 -14.46 3.24
CA GLU A 394 -14.09 -14.15 2.30
C GLU A 394 -13.42 -12.80 2.58
N HIS A 395 -13.79 -12.10 3.65
CA HIS A 395 -13.24 -10.79 3.98
C HIS A 395 -11.70 -10.83 4.15
N GLY A 396 -11.16 -11.92 4.71
CA GLY A 396 -9.72 -12.12 4.84
C GLY A 396 -9.02 -12.25 3.50
N GLN A 397 -9.55 -13.08 2.60
CA GLN A 397 -8.99 -13.27 1.27
C GLN A 397 -9.05 -11.98 0.43
N VAL A 398 -10.18 -11.28 0.46
CA VAL A 398 -10.34 -10.02 -0.27
C VAL A 398 -9.43 -8.94 0.30
N SER A 399 -9.33 -8.84 1.62
CA SER A 399 -8.42 -7.89 2.28
C SER A 399 -6.96 -8.20 1.97
N SER A 400 -6.58 -9.48 1.97
CA SER A 400 -5.24 -9.92 1.56
C SER A 400 -4.95 -9.53 0.10
N SER A 401 -5.89 -9.77 -0.82
CA SER A 401 -5.74 -9.41 -2.23
C SER A 401 -5.56 -7.91 -2.45
N LEU A 402 -6.28 -7.08 -1.68
CA LEU A 402 -6.09 -5.61 -1.69
C LEU A 402 -4.68 -5.24 -1.23
N GLN A 403 -4.19 -5.83 -0.13
CA GLN A 403 -2.86 -5.55 0.39
C GLN A 403 -1.74 -6.05 -0.54
N VAL A 404 -1.94 -7.21 -1.18
CA VAL A 404 -1.03 -7.70 -2.23
C VAL A 404 -0.99 -6.71 -3.40
N ALA A 405 -2.13 -6.21 -3.85
CA ALA A 405 -2.19 -5.20 -4.91
C ALA A 405 -1.47 -3.91 -4.51
N ASP A 406 -1.62 -3.47 -3.25
CA ASP A 406 -0.97 -2.28 -2.69
C ASP A 406 0.56 -2.41 -2.59
N ALA A 407 1.07 -3.62 -2.40
CA ALA A 407 2.50 -3.89 -2.30
C ALA A 407 3.13 -4.15 -3.67
N VAL A 408 2.45 -4.91 -4.53
CA VAL A 408 2.98 -5.35 -5.83
C VAL A 408 2.95 -4.22 -6.87
N GLY A 409 1.89 -3.42 -6.89
CA GLY A 409 1.75 -2.31 -7.84
C GLY A 409 2.96 -1.36 -7.83
N PRO A 410 3.29 -0.76 -6.67
CA PRO A 410 4.48 0.08 -6.51
C PRO A 410 5.78 -0.61 -6.88
N ALA A 411 5.96 -1.84 -6.40
CA ALA A 411 7.19 -2.60 -6.65
C ALA A 411 7.43 -2.85 -8.14
N LEU A 412 6.36 -3.16 -8.89
CA LEU A 412 6.41 -3.30 -10.36
C LEU A 412 6.79 -1.99 -11.03
N SER A 413 6.09 -0.91 -10.69
CA SER A 413 6.34 0.40 -11.30
C SER A 413 7.75 0.91 -11.01
N MET A 414 8.23 0.77 -9.76
CA MET A 414 9.60 1.11 -9.39
C MET A 414 10.63 0.28 -10.14
N GLY A 415 10.42 -1.02 -10.28
CA GLY A 415 11.31 -1.92 -11.03
C GLY A 415 11.39 -1.53 -12.50
N LEU A 416 10.25 -1.32 -13.15
CA LEU A 416 10.18 -0.87 -14.55
C LEU A 416 10.83 0.50 -14.74
N ALA A 417 10.57 1.46 -13.86
CA ALA A 417 11.14 2.79 -13.93
C ALA A 417 12.65 2.79 -13.69
N SER A 418 13.15 2.00 -12.72
CA SER A 418 14.58 1.81 -12.50
C SER A 418 15.28 1.20 -13.70
N LEU A 419 14.67 0.19 -14.31
CA LEU A 419 15.20 -0.45 -15.52
C LEU A 419 15.24 0.55 -16.69
N ALA A 420 14.16 1.30 -16.90
CA ALA A 420 14.08 2.32 -17.93
C ALA A 420 15.14 3.41 -17.72
N LEU A 421 15.32 3.87 -16.49
CA LEU A 421 16.33 4.85 -16.12
C LEU A 421 17.76 4.33 -16.37
N SER A 422 18.04 3.06 -16.03
CA SER A 422 19.35 2.44 -16.28
C SER A 422 19.69 2.35 -17.76
N VAL A 423 18.69 2.16 -18.62
CA VAL A 423 18.85 2.14 -20.08
C VAL A 423 19.06 3.54 -20.63
N THR A 424 18.31 4.53 -20.16
CA THR A 424 18.37 5.90 -20.67
C THR A 424 19.61 6.65 -20.21
N LEU A 425 20.04 6.47 -18.97
CA LEU A 425 21.28 7.09 -18.46
C LEU A 425 22.53 6.37 -18.97
N GLY A 426 22.42 5.12 -19.40
CA GLY A 426 23.53 4.28 -19.86
C GLY A 426 24.63 4.23 -18.78
N LEU A 427 24.57 3.30 -17.85
CA LEU A 427 25.54 3.16 -16.75
C LEU A 427 27.00 3.03 -17.21
N ASP A 428 27.22 2.82 -18.51
CA ASP A 428 28.55 2.67 -19.16
C ASP A 428 28.96 3.89 -20.01
N ARG A 429 28.19 4.98 -20.01
CA ARG A 429 28.54 6.17 -20.81
C ARG A 429 28.90 7.33 -19.90
N PRO A 430 30.02 8.04 -20.21
CA PRO A 430 30.35 9.27 -19.51
C PRO A 430 29.15 10.21 -19.62
N ALA A 431 28.76 10.80 -18.49
CA ALA A 431 27.60 11.63 -18.35
C ALA A 431 27.50 12.65 -19.50
N ARG A 432 26.55 12.45 -20.40
CA ARG A 432 26.16 13.50 -21.33
C ARG A 432 25.47 14.57 -20.48
N VAL A 433 26.23 15.62 -20.17
CA VAL A 433 25.79 16.71 -19.33
C VAL A 433 24.96 17.66 -20.16
N GLY A 434 23.69 17.84 -19.80
CA GLY A 434 22.84 18.90 -20.34
C GLY A 434 21.40 18.78 -19.85
N PRO A 435 20.72 19.91 -19.55
CA PRO A 435 19.37 19.91 -18.96
C PRO A 435 18.34 19.08 -19.76
N TRP A 436 18.51 18.98 -21.06
CA TRP A 436 17.61 18.24 -21.94
C TRP A 436 17.78 16.71 -21.78
N PHE A 437 19.02 16.24 -21.66
CA PHE A 437 19.30 14.80 -21.46
C PHE A 437 18.85 14.31 -20.10
N ASP A 438 18.97 15.15 -19.08
CA ASP A 438 18.53 14.84 -17.73
C ASP A 438 16.99 14.73 -17.66
N ALA A 439 16.26 15.64 -18.32
CA ALA A 439 14.79 15.56 -18.40
C ALA A 439 14.31 14.31 -19.13
N VAL A 440 14.90 13.99 -20.27
CA VAL A 440 14.57 12.82 -21.10
C VAL A 440 14.84 11.51 -20.34
N ALA A 441 15.84 11.47 -19.47
CA ALA A 441 16.15 10.28 -18.67
C ALA A 441 15.01 9.89 -17.69
N PHE A 442 14.28 10.88 -17.15
CA PHE A 442 13.18 10.66 -16.22
C PHE A 442 11.81 10.50 -16.88
N LEU A 443 11.68 10.81 -18.18
CA LEU A 443 10.41 10.64 -18.91
C LEU A 443 9.85 9.22 -18.85
N PRO A 444 10.63 8.13 -19.02
CA PRO A 444 10.08 6.78 -18.97
C PRO A 444 9.40 6.46 -17.62
N ALA A 445 9.93 6.93 -16.50
CA ALA A 445 9.31 6.74 -15.19
C ALA A 445 7.95 7.47 -15.12
N SER A 446 7.90 8.72 -15.62
CA SER A 446 6.66 9.50 -15.69
C SER A 446 5.63 8.86 -16.62
N VAL A 447 6.06 8.35 -17.78
CA VAL A 447 5.18 7.66 -18.74
C VAL A 447 4.62 6.37 -18.14
N ILE A 448 5.42 5.58 -17.42
CA ILE A 448 4.95 4.38 -16.70
C ILE A 448 3.85 4.77 -15.71
N GLY A 449 4.04 5.87 -14.95
CA GLY A 449 3.02 6.39 -14.04
C GLY A 449 1.70 6.76 -14.74
N VAL A 450 1.77 7.46 -15.88
CA VAL A 450 0.58 7.82 -16.67
C VAL A 450 -0.10 6.59 -17.26
N VAL A 451 0.66 5.66 -17.84
CA VAL A 451 0.10 4.42 -18.44
C VAL A 451 -0.62 3.59 -17.38
N THR A 452 0.01 3.39 -16.22
CA THR A 452 -0.61 2.64 -15.12
C THR A 452 -1.84 3.36 -14.56
N ALA A 453 -1.84 4.69 -14.50
CA ALA A 453 -3.01 5.49 -14.12
C ALA A 453 -4.18 5.29 -15.10
N ILE A 454 -3.91 5.34 -16.41
CA ILE A 454 -4.93 5.13 -17.46
C ILE A 454 -5.50 3.71 -17.37
N LEU A 455 -4.65 2.70 -17.22
CA LEU A 455 -5.10 1.31 -17.05
C LEU A 455 -5.94 1.16 -15.78
N GLY A 456 -5.57 1.83 -14.68
CA GLY A 456 -6.34 1.87 -13.44
C GLY A 456 -7.71 2.53 -13.62
N TRP A 457 -7.79 3.59 -14.41
CA TRP A 457 -9.04 4.23 -14.77
C TRP A 457 -9.94 3.32 -15.64
N LEU A 458 -9.37 2.62 -16.61
CA LEU A 458 -10.09 1.64 -17.42
C LEU A 458 -10.63 0.49 -16.55
N ALA A 459 -9.86 0.00 -15.59
CA ALA A 459 -10.31 -1.00 -14.63
C ALA A 459 -11.46 -0.48 -13.75
N ALA A 460 -11.36 0.78 -13.28
CA ALA A 460 -12.40 1.41 -12.45
C ALA A 460 -13.75 1.51 -13.17
N ARG A 461 -13.77 1.72 -14.48
CA ARG A 461 -15.00 1.72 -15.29
C ARG A 461 -15.74 0.39 -15.25
N ARG A 462 -15.03 -0.71 -15.04
CA ARG A 462 -15.60 -2.07 -15.05
C ARG A 462 -16.16 -2.49 -13.68
N ILE A 463 -15.94 -1.72 -12.62
CA ILE A 463 -16.39 -2.10 -11.25
C ILE A 463 -17.90 -2.35 -11.21
N TYR A 464 -18.71 -1.59 -11.95
CA TYR A 464 -20.19 -1.66 -11.92
C TYR A 464 -20.84 -2.18 -13.20
N GLN A 465 -20.10 -2.46 -14.27
CA GLN A 465 -20.68 -2.83 -15.57
C GLN A 465 -21.57 -4.08 -15.53
N GLY A 466 -21.21 -5.08 -14.69
CA GLY A 466 -22.00 -6.30 -14.57
C GLY A 466 -23.36 -6.12 -13.87
N GLN A 467 -23.51 -5.13 -12.99
CA GLN A 467 -24.78 -4.86 -12.32
C GLN A 467 -25.79 -4.15 -13.23
N GLU A 468 -25.33 -3.44 -14.24
CA GLU A 468 -26.19 -2.77 -15.22
C GLU A 468 -26.73 -3.77 -16.26
N THR A 469 -25.90 -4.74 -16.65
CA THR A 469 -26.33 -5.83 -17.57
C THR A 469 -27.33 -6.77 -16.93
N THR A 470 -27.17 -7.12 -15.66
CA THR A 470 -28.12 -7.98 -14.93
C THR A 470 -29.46 -7.25 -14.73
N ARG A 471 -29.46 -5.96 -14.38
CA ARG A 471 -30.69 -5.17 -14.28
C ARG A 471 -31.38 -4.99 -15.63
N ALA A 472 -30.62 -4.81 -16.71
CA ALA A 472 -31.19 -4.71 -18.05
C ALA A 472 -31.81 -6.02 -18.53
N SER A 473 -31.22 -7.17 -18.18
CA SER A 473 -31.79 -8.49 -18.48
C SER A 473 -33.04 -8.79 -17.66
N ASP A 474 -33.10 -8.36 -16.39
CA ASP A 474 -34.27 -8.55 -15.53
C ASP A 474 -35.48 -7.69 -16.00
N VAL A 475 -35.20 -6.46 -16.48
CA VAL A 475 -36.25 -5.56 -17.06
C VAL A 475 -36.74 -6.02 -18.43
N LEU A 476 -35.97 -6.84 -19.17
CA LEU A 476 -36.40 -7.39 -20.46
C LEU A 476 -37.07 -8.77 -20.32
N ALA A 477 -37.01 -9.36 -19.11
CA ALA A 477 -37.66 -10.64 -18.79
C ALA A 477 -39.04 -10.49 -18.12
N ASP A 478 -39.41 -9.30 -17.63
CA ASP A 478 -40.74 -8.87 -17.19
C ASP A 478 -41.48 -8.16 -18.35
#